data_f4ceaa9d5e040f2586c53a351fb76651
#
_entry.id   f4ceaa9d5e040f2586c53a351fb76651
#
_cell.length_a   1.000
_cell.length_b   1.000
_cell.length_c   1.000
_cell.angle_alpha   90.00
_cell.angle_beta   90.00
_cell.angle_gamma   90.00
#
_symmetry.space_group_name_H-M   'P 1'
#
loop_
_entity.id
_entity.type
_entity.pdbx_description
1 polymer ?
#
loop_
_entity_poly.entity_id
_entity_poly.type
_entity_poly.pdbx_seq_one_letter_code
_entity_poly.pdbx_strand_id
1 'polypeptide(L)'
;MSTGYLAALGTLFAWTISNFVLAKLTRLVEPSILNRAALFFSIFLLGLLVCIVDELAPWQLFTLPNSSNWLWLGLSGILGKSIGDYCGFCSMRILGVRRRSMISTLGPGFTWLFGLIILNEKMNWVGVAAMLLTIISILLLINSSTEKEEVKKEKFGLPLPGLLFGIAAAALTGLAFILSKKTFIETGREISEFHGTWIRIVVAFLTIMLVDTVRNKHTDFIKQFFFNKQKGTLLFFVILFGAVLGLSFSLIAITRMNAAAAYTIFSMLPVSVILVSVIVYKKKISLQSWLYSILAIAGVMVLVWRDVIIRFF
;
A
#
# COMPACT_ATOMS: atom_id res chain seq x y z
N MET A 1 -7.96 -16.05 12.54
CA MET A 1 -7.31 -14.82 13.01
C MET A 1 -5.82 -14.75 12.69
N SER A 2 -5.05 -15.82 12.94
CA SER A 2 -3.59 -15.80 12.70
C SER A 2 -3.15 -15.48 11.27
N THR A 3 -3.83 -16.00 10.24
CA THR A 3 -3.47 -15.80 8.83
C THR A 3 -3.58 -14.36 8.38
N GLY A 4 -4.59 -13.59 8.84
CA GLY A 4 -4.75 -12.17 8.52
C GLY A 4 -3.61 -11.32 9.08
N TYR A 5 -3.20 -11.55 10.33
CA TYR A 5 -2.08 -10.83 10.94
C TYR A 5 -0.73 -11.19 10.31
N LEU A 6 -0.51 -12.47 10.00
CA LEU A 6 0.70 -12.90 9.28
C LEU A 6 0.79 -12.27 7.90
N ALA A 7 -0.33 -12.21 7.17
CA ALA A 7 -0.40 -11.54 5.88
C ALA A 7 -0.14 -10.02 6.01
N ALA A 8 -0.65 -9.38 7.07
CA ALA A 8 -0.40 -7.96 7.32
C ALA A 8 1.08 -7.67 7.60
N LEU A 9 1.76 -8.50 8.39
CA LEU A 9 3.21 -8.41 8.62
C LEU A 9 4.00 -8.70 7.35
N GLY A 10 3.58 -9.71 6.57
CA GLY A 10 4.16 -10.01 5.25
C GLY A 10 4.05 -8.82 4.28
N THR A 11 2.90 -8.14 4.29
CA THR A 11 2.70 -6.88 3.53
C THR A 11 3.68 -5.80 3.97
N LEU A 12 3.80 -5.57 5.28
CA LEU A 12 4.70 -4.57 5.83
C LEU A 12 6.15 -4.84 5.42
N PHE A 13 6.60 -6.08 5.51
CA PHE A 13 7.95 -6.49 5.10
C PHE A 13 8.16 -6.29 3.60
N ALA A 14 7.25 -6.77 2.78
CA ALA A 14 7.32 -6.66 1.32
C ALA A 14 7.32 -5.18 0.87
N TRP A 15 6.41 -4.38 1.41
CA TRP A 15 6.37 -2.95 1.09
C TRP A 15 7.57 -2.17 1.63
N THR A 16 8.17 -2.60 2.73
CA THR A 16 9.41 -1.98 3.22
C THR A 16 10.51 -2.12 2.17
N ILE A 17 10.75 -3.33 1.65
CA ILE A 17 11.73 -3.57 0.57
C ILE A 17 11.36 -2.76 -0.67
N SER A 18 10.12 -2.86 -1.12
CA SER A 18 9.64 -2.14 -2.31
C SER A 18 9.85 -0.64 -2.20
N ASN A 19 9.55 -0.02 -1.06
CA ASN A 19 9.68 1.43 -0.87
C ASN A 19 11.13 1.93 -0.90
N PHE A 20 12.10 1.13 -0.40
CA PHE A 20 13.52 1.48 -0.57
C PHE A 20 13.93 1.57 -2.04
N VAL A 21 13.48 0.61 -2.84
CA VAL A 21 13.76 0.58 -4.28
C VAL A 21 12.99 1.67 -5.01
N LEU A 22 11.72 1.84 -4.68
CA LEU A 22 10.82 2.83 -5.26
C LEU A 22 11.32 4.27 -5.03
N ALA A 23 11.86 4.56 -3.85
CA ALA A 23 12.45 5.87 -3.54
C ALA A 23 13.56 6.27 -4.51
N LYS A 24 14.35 5.31 -4.97
CA LYS A 24 15.37 5.54 -5.99
C LYS A 24 14.75 5.69 -7.38
N LEU A 25 13.77 4.86 -7.70
CA LEU A 25 13.17 4.80 -9.03
C LEU A 25 12.33 6.06 -9.33
N THR A 26 11.60 6.61 -8.36
CA THR A 26 10.80 7.84 -8.53
C THR A 26 11.64 9.09 -8.81
N ARG A 27 12.95 9.07 -8.48
CA ARG A 27 13.89 10.14 -8.86
C ARG A 27 14.39 10.01 -10.31
N LEU A 28 14.36 8.80 -10.85
CA LEU A 28 14.90 8.47 -12.19
C LEU A 28 13.82 8.46 -13.29
N VAL A 29 12.55 8.34 -12.89
CA VAL A 29 11.43 8.15 -13.82
C VAL A 29 10.24 9.01 -13.38
N GLU A 30 9.48 9.51 -14.34
CA GLU A 30 8.25 10.26 -14.04
C GLU A 30 7.16 9.36 -13.42
N PRO A 31 6.37 9.88 -12.46
CA PRO A 31 5.30 9.12 -11.78
C PRO A 31 4.32 8.43 -12.73
N SER A 32 3.94 9.11 -13.81
CA SER A 32 3.03 8.57 -14.83
C SER A 32 3.63 7.38 -15.58
N ILE A 33 4.88 7.48 -15.99
CA ILE A 33 5.61 6.41 -16.69
C ILE A 33 5.84 5.22 -15.77
N LEU A 34 6.23 5.52 -14.51
CA LEU A 34 6.47 4.50 -13.49
C LEU A 34 5.20 3.71 -13.18
N ASN A 35 4.05 4.40 -13.00
CA ASN A 35 2.78 3.73 -12.71
C ASN A 35 2.34 2.80 -13.84
N ARG A 36 2.44 3.26 -15.10
CA ARG A 36 2.15 2.42 -16.29
C ARG A 36 3.03 1.19 -16.37
N ALA A 37 4.35 1.37 -16.23
CA ALA A 37 5.29 0.27 -16.28
C ALA A 37 5.05 -0.73 -15.14
N ALA A 38 4.84 -0.24 -13.92
CA ALA A 38 4.55 -1.10 -12.77
C ALA A 38 3.28 -1.93 -12.98
N LEU A 39 2.18 -1.32 -13.45
CA LEU A 39 0.95 -2.05 -13.73
C LEU A 39 1.12 -3.05 -14.87
N PHE A 40 1.71 -2.64 -16.00
CA PHE A 40 1.91 -3.49 -17.16
C PHE A 40 2.68 -4.77 -16.82
N PHE A 41 3.86 -4.63 -16.26
CA PHE A 41 4.69 -5.80 -15.93
C PHE A 41 4.10 -6.64 -14.78
N SER A 42 3.33 -6.01 -13.86
CA SER A 42 2.63 -6.73 -12.80
C SER A 42 1.53 -7.65 -13.31
N ILE A 43 0.84 -7.31 -14.42
CA ILE A 43 -0.18 -8.16 -15.04
C ILE A 43 0.40 -9.53 -15.38
N PHE A 44 1.58 -9.55 -16.01
CA PHE A 44 2.21 -10.79 -16.44
C PHE A 44 2.75 -11.60 -15.26
N LEU A 45 3.49 -10.94 -14.35
CA LEU A 45 4.12 -11.62 -13.22
C LEU A 45 3.07 -12.17 -12.23
N LEU A 46 2.05 -11.37 -11.93
CA LEU A 46 0.98 -11.79 -11.02
C LEU A 46 0.03 -12.78 -11.70
N GLY A 47 -0.27 -12.59 -13.01
CA GLY A 47 -1.07 -13.56 -13.78
C GLY A 47 -0.42 -14.94 -13.82
N LEU A 48 0.88 -15.00 -14.04
CA LEU A 48 1.64 -16.26 -13.95
C LEU A 48 1.56 -16.86 -12.55
N LEU A 49 1.72 -16.04 -11.50
CA LEU A 49 1.61 -16.52 -10.12
C LEU A 49 0.21 -17.08 -9.82
N VAL A 50 -0.85 -16.40 -10.26
CA VAL A 50 -2.24 -16.87 -10.06
C VAL A 50 -2.46 -18.21 -10.77
N CYS A 51 -1.99 -18.35 -12.02
CA CYS A 51 -2.09 -19.61 -12.74
C CYS A 51 -1.39 -20.77 -12.00
N ILE A 52 -0.24 -20.49 -11.37
CA ILE A 52 0.51 -21.53 -10.64
C ILE A 52 -0.14 -21.83 -9.29
N VAL A 53 -0.53 -20.81 -8.50
CA VAL A 53 -1.01 -20.97 -7.12
C VAL A 53 -2.44 -21.50 -7.09
N ASP A 54 -3.30 -21.02 -8.00
CA ASP A 54 -4.71 -21.42 -8.07
C ASP A 54 -4.94 -22.56 -9.09
N GLU A 55 -3.86 -23.09 -9.69
CA GLU A 55 -3.88 -24.19 -10.68
C GLU A 55 -4.80 -23.88 -11.87
N LEU A 56 -4.81 -22.61 -12.33
CA LEU A 56 -5.69 -22.12 -13.38
C LEU A 56 -5.02 -22.11 -14.76
N ALA A 57 -5.78 -22.45 -15.78
CA ALA A 57 -5.39 -22.16 -17.15
C ALA A 57 -5.49 -20.64 -17.44
N PRO A 58 -4.62 -20.05 -18.32
CA PRO A 58 -4.58 -18.61 -18.53
C PRO A 58 -5.91 -17.95 -18.93
N TRP A 59 -6.78 -18.65 -19.65
CA TRP A 59 -8.12 -18.13 -20.04
C TRP A 59 -9.07 -18.05 -18.83
N GLN A 60 -8.89 -18.89 -17.81
CA GLN A 60 -9.71 -18.93 -16.61
C GLN A 60 -9.52 -17.67 -15.75
N LEU A 61 -8.41 -16.95 -15.89
CA LEU A 61 -8.23 -15.63 -15.27
C LEU A 61 -9.36 -14.66 -15.65
N PHE A 62 -9.93 -14.80 -16.83
CA PHE A 62 -10.99 -13.93 -17.34
C PHE A 62 -12.40 -14.53 -17.17
N THR A 63 -12.52 -15.86 -17.20
CA THR A 63 -13.82 -16.54 -17.25
C THR A 63 -14.36 -16.95 -15.89
N LEU A 64 -13.50 -17.19 -14.90
CA LEU A 64 -13.91 -17.55 -13.55
C LEU A 64 -14.56 -16.38 -12.78
N PRO A 65 -14.02 -15.15 -12.81
CA PRO A 65 -14.59 -14.06 -12.04
C PRO A 65 -15.98 -13.66 -12.57
N ASN A 66 -16.94 -13.51 -11.68
CA ASN A 66 -18.27 -13.05 -12.00
C ASN A 66 -18.34 -11.51 -12.20
N SER A 67 -19.49 -10.99 -12.63
CA SER A 67 -19.68 -9.55 -12.88
C SER A 67 -19.45 -8.68 -11.64
N SER A 68 -19.81 -9.17 -10.45
CA SER A 68 -19.56 -8.44 -9.19
C SER A 68 -18.07 -8.34 -8.87
N ASN A 69 -17.29 -9.41 -9.12
CA ASN A 69 -15.84 -9.42 -8.98
C ASN A 69 -15.20 -8.36 -9.90
N TRP A 70 -15.56 -8.33 -11.17
CA TRP A 70 -15.05 -7.34 -12.12
C TRP A 70 -15.44 -5.91 -11.74
N LEU A 71 -16.68 -5.69 -11.28
CA LEU A 71 -17.17 -4.36 -10.91
C LEU A 71 -16.41 -3.80 -9.69
N TRP A 72 -16.46 -4.49 -8.56
CA TRP A 72 -15.92 -3.94 -7.30
C TRP A 72 -14.40 -3.97 -7.24
N LEU A 73 -13.76 -5.06 -7.69
CA LEU A 73 -12.31 -5.12 -7.79
C LEU A 73 -11.78 -4.19 -8.87
N GLY A 74 -12.49 -4.07 -10.00
CA GLY A 74 -12.16 -3.10 -11.04
C GLY A 74 -12.21 -1.67 -10.53
N LEU A 75 -13.30 -1.27 -9.88
CA LEU A 75 -13.44 0.05 -9.27
C LEU A 75 -12.35 0.31 -8.21
N SER A 76 -12.07 -0.69 -7.39
CA SER A 76 -10.94 -0.65 -6.44
C SER A 76 -9.59 -0.46 -7.15
N GLY A 77 -9.39 -1.12 -8.29
CA GLY A 77 -8.20 -0.97 -9.11
C GLY A 77 -8.06 0.44 -9.66
N ILE A 78 -9.13 1.01 -10.22
CA ILE A 78 -9.16 2.38 -10.74
C ILE A 78 -8.80 3.37 -9.63
N LEU A 79 -9.52 3.31 -8.52
CA LEU A 79 -9.32 4.27 -7.42
C LEU A 79 -7.97 4.10 -6.74
N GLY A 80 -7.59 2.87 -6.40
CA GLY A 80 -6.37 2.61 -5.63
C GLY A 80 -5.11 2.58 -6.48
N LYS A 81 -5.15 1.88 -7.63
CA LYS A 81 -3.93 1.61 -8.41
C LYS A 81 -3.70 2.60 -9.54
N SER A 82 -4.76 3.04 -10.26
CA SER A 82 -4.58 4.07 -11.28
C SER A 82 -4.42 5.45 -10.65
N ILE A 83 -5.40 5.91 -9.89
CA ILE A 83 -5.44 7.29 -9.37
C ILE A 83 -4.64 7.39 -8.07
N GLY A 84 -4.86 6.47 -7.13
CA GLY A 84 -4.24 6.50 -5.81
C GLY A 84 -2.72 6.36 -5.86
N ASP A 85 -2.19 5.39 -6.61
CA ASP A 85 -0.74 5.22 -6.76
C ASP A 85 -0.11 6.38 -7.54
N TYR A 86 -0.77 6.90 -8.58
CA TYR A 86 -0.32 8.10 -9.28
C TYR A 86 -0.19 9.29 -8.32
N CYS A 87 -1.24 9.57 -7.53
CA CYS A 87 -1.21 10.60 -6.49
C CYS A 87 -0.09 10.33 -5.47
N GLY A 88 0.08 9.07 -5.05
CA GLY A 88 1.14 8.66 -4.13
C GLY A 88 2.54 8.93 -4.68
N PHE A 89 2.79 8.62 -5.94
CA PHE A 89 4.07 8.86 -6.60
C PHE A 89 4.33 10.36 -6.82
N CYS A 90 3.30 11.14 -7.18
CA CYS A 90 3.40 12.60 -7.25
C CYS A 90 3.74 13.20 -5.88
N SER A 91 3.03 12.79 -4.84
CA SER A 91 3.32 13.22 -3.46
C SER A 91 4.75 12.87 -3.04
N MET A 92 5.19 11.63 -3.32
CA MET A 92 6.56 11.17 -3.02
C MET A 92 7.62 11.97 -3.77
N ARG A 93 7.37 12.33 -5.04
CA ARG A 93 8.28 13.14 -5.86
C ARG A 93 8.40 14.57 -5.34
N ILE A 94 7.27 15.16 -4.89
CA ILE A 94 7.19 16.56 -4.43
C ILE A 94 7.69 16.71 -2.99
N LEU A 95 7.24 15.85 -2.08
CA LEU A 95 7.48 15.96 -0.65
C LEU A 95 8.66 15.13 -0.15
N GLY A 96 9.13 14.19 -0.97
CA GLY A 96 10.05 13.14 -0.53
C GLY A 96 9.34 11.99 0.18
N VAL A 97 10.06 10.87 0.32
CA VAL A 97 9.53 9.61 0.86
C VAL A 97 9.01 9.78 2.29
N ARG A 98 9.74 10.51 3.12
CA ARG A 98 9.46 10.72 4.52
C ARG A 98 8.13 11.45 4.77
N ARG A 99 7.95 12.65 4.17
CA ARG A 99 6.70 13.43 4.32
C ARG A 99 5.51 12.69 3.72
N ARG A 100 5.73 11.97 2.61
CA ARG A 100 4.70 11.09 2.02
C ARG A 100 4.30 9.99 3.01
N SER A 101 5.25 9.38 3.73
CA SER A 101 4.98 8.36 4.75
C SER A 101 4.16 8.91 5.92
N MET A 102 4.43 10.17 6.36
CA MET A 102 3.58 10.84 7.36
C MET A 102 2.12 10.92 6.93
N ILE A 103 1.89 11.38 5.70
CA ILE A 103 0.52 11.55 5.19
C ILE A 103 -0.17 10.19 5.04
N SER A 104 0.59 9.14 4.68
CA SER A 104 0.02 7.78 4.55
C SER A 104 -0.51 7.21 5.87
N THR A 105 -0.07 7.72 7.03
CA THR A 105 -0.61 7.29 8.33
C THR A 105 -2.07 7.72 8.56
N LEU A 106 -2.60 8.62 7.73
CA LEU A 106 -4.05 8.93 7.71
C LEU A 106 -4.89 7.79 7.08
N GLY A 107 -4.25 6.88 6.34
CA GLY A 107 -4.92 5.79 5.64
C GLY A 107 -5.80 4.90 6.52
N PRO A 108 -5.36 4.44 7.70
CA PRO A 108 -6.21 3.68 8.61
C PRO A 108 -7.48 4.41 9.01
N GLY A 109 -7.41 5.72 9.25
CA GLY A 109 -8.57 6.55 9.58
C GLY A 109 -9.58 6.60 8.43
N PHE A 110 -9.13 6.82 7.21
CA PHE A 110 -9.99 6.75 6.01
C PHE A 110 -10.59 5.36 5.82
N THR A 111 -9.79 4.31 5.98
CA THR A 111 -10.27 2.93 5.85
C THR A 111 -11.32 2.60 6.91
N TRP A 112 -11.13 3.05 8.15
CA TRP A 112 -12.11 2.91 9.20
C TRP A 112 -13.43 3.62 8.86
N LEU A 113 -13.36 4.87 8.41
CA LEU A 113 -14.53 5.65 8.02
C LEU A 113 -15.30 4.98 6.87
N PHE A 114 -14.62 4.58 5.79
CA PHE A 114 -15.26 3.90 4.68
C PHE A 114 -15.76 2.50 5.06
N GLY A 115 -15.04 1.78 5.91
CA GLY A 115 -15.46 0.48 6.43
C GLY A 115 -16.74 0.57 7.27
N LEU A 116 -16.87 1.62 8.08
CA LEU A 116 -18.07 1.89 8.85
C LEU A 116 -19.27 2.19 7.93
N ILE A 117 -19.07 3.03 6.90
CA ILE A 117 -20.15 3.48 6.01
C ILE A 117 -20.58 2.36 5.03
N ILE A 118 -19.62 1.65 4.43
CA ILE A 118 -19.90 0.72 3.30
C ILE A 118 -20.14 -0.71 3.79
N LEU A 119 -19.42 -1.15 4.82
CA LEU A 119 -19.46 -2.54 5.30
C LEU A 119 -20.08 -2.69 6.70
N ASN A 120 -20.51 -1.59 7.34
CA ASN A 120 -20.89 -1.58 8.77
C ASN A 120 -19.82 -2.21 9.68
N GLU A 121 -18.54 -2.09 9.29
CA GLU A 121 -17.42 -2.71 9.98
C GLU A 121 -17.06 -1.92 11.22
N LYS A 122 -17.57 -2.34 12.38
CA LYS A 122 -17.32 -1.68 13.66
C LYS A 122 -15.96 -2.09 14.23
N MET A 123 -15.30 -1.13 14.84
CA MET A 123 -14.10 -1.35 15.66
C MET A 123 -14.44 -0.98 17.10
N ASN A 124 -14.07 -1.83 18.05
CA ASN A 124 -14.27 -1.53 19.46
C ASN A 124 -13.38 -0.35 19.90
N TRP A 125 -13.72 0.28 21.04
CA TRP A 125 -13.01 1.47 21.54
C TRP A 125 -11.52 1.22 21.81
N VAL A 126 -11.14 0.00 22.26
CA VAL A 126 -9.74 -0.40 22.46
C VAL A 126 -9.00 -0.41 21.12
N GLY A 127 -9.63 -0.92 20.07
CA GLY A 127 -9.07 -0.92 18.71
C GLY A 127 -8.87 0.49 18.16
N VAL A 128 -9.85 1.39 18.39
CA VAL A 128 -9.72 2.80 17.98
C VAL A 128 -8.59 3.49 18.74
N ALA A 129 -8.53 3.31 20.06
CA ALA A 129 -7.47 3.88 20.89
C ALA A 129 -6.07 3.36 20.46
N ALA A 130 -5.95 2.06 20.22
CA ALA A 130 -4.70 1.43 19.74
C ALA A 130 -4.28 1.95 18.35
N MET A 131 -5.24 2.13 17.43
CA MET A 131 -4.99 2.74 16.12
C MET A 131 -4.48 4.17 16.27
N LEU A 132 -5.14 4.99 17.08
CA LEU A 132 -4.72 6.37 17.34
C LEU A 132 -3.33 6.42 18.00
N LEU A 133 -3.07 5.57 19.01
CA LEU A 133 -1.75 5.46 19.63
C LEU A 133 -0.66 5.15 18.60
N THR A 134 -0.90 4.20 17.71
CA THR A 134 0.04 3.85 16.65
C THR A 134 0.28 5.02 15.71
N ILE A 135 -0.78 5.69 15.22
CA ILE A 135 -0.69 6.84 14.31
C ILE A 135 0.09 7.99 14.96
N ILE A 136 -0.26 8.36 16.20
CA ILE A 136 0.41 9.44 16.94
C ILE A 136 1.89 9.08 17.14
N SER A 137 2.20 7.86 17.55
CA SER A 137 3.58 7.41 17.74
C SER A 137 4.40 7.49 16.46
N ILE A 138 3.82 7.11 15.31
CA ILE A 138 4.47 7.23 14.00
C ILE A 138 4.69 8.70 13.62
N LEU A 139 3.71 9.58 13.86
CA LEU A 139 3.85 11.01 13.60
C LEU A 139 4.95 11.65 14.46
N LEU A 140 5.03 11.30 15.75
CA LEU A 140 6.09 11.73 16.65
C LEU A 140 7.46 11.20 16.22
N LEU A 141 7.53 9.93 15.81
CA LEU A 141 8.74 9.30 15.28
C LEU A 141 9.30 10.08 14.11
N ILE A 142 8.46 10.35 13.11
CA ILE A 142 8.87 11.06 11.91
C ILE A 142 9.25 12.52 12.22
N ASN A 143 8.75 13.10 13.29
CA ASN A 143 9.09 14.45 13.73
C ASN A 143 10.23 14.51 14.76
N SER A 144 10.87 13.37 15.07
CA SER A 144 12.00 13.30 16.00
C SER A 144 13.26 14.00 15.48
N SER A 145 14.19 14.35 16.41
CA SER A 145 15.39 15.16 16.10
C SER A 145 16.32 14.53 15.07
N THR A 146 16.55 13.22 15.16
CA THR A 146 17.41 12.47 14.23
C THR A 146 16.92 12.59 12.78
N GLU A 147 15.64 12.64 12.65
CA GLU A 147 14.97 12.72 11.38
C GLU A 147 14.89 14.19 10.88
N LYS A 148 14.87 15.19 11.79
CA LYS A 148 14.90 16.63 11.42
C LYS A 148 16.20 17.04 10.75
N GLU A 149 17.34 16.45 11.12
CA GLU A 149 18.63 16.76 10.50
C GLU A 149 18.72 16.30 9.04
N GLU A 150 18.06 15.18 8.69
CA GLU A 150 17.93 14.75 7.28
C GLU A 150 17.02 15.69 6.48
N VAL A 151 15.98 16.26 7.11
CA VAL A 151 15.04 17.22 6.45
C VAL A 151 15.67 18.60 6.23
N LYS A 152 16.57 19.06 7.11
CA LYS A 152 17.27 20.34 6.87
C LYS A 152 18.11 20.33 5.60
N LYS A 153 18.46 19.14 5.09
CA LYS A 153 19.11 18.98 3.78
C LYS A 153 18.15 19.04 2.60
N GLU A 154 16.85 18.83 2.82
CA GLU A 154 15.81 18.99 1.79
C GLU A 154 15.17 20.39 1.92
N LYS A 155 15.62 21.33 1.10
CA LYS A 155 15.20 22.75 1.06
C LYS A 155 13.75 23.01 0.60
N PHE A 156 12.78 22.18 0.99
CA PHE A 156 11.41 22.37 0.51
C PHE A 156 10.44 22.66 1.67
N GLY A 157 9.68 23.76 1.56
CA GLY A 157 8.44 23.95 2.30
C GLY A 157 7.47 22.77 2.12
N LEU A 158 6.28 22.80 2.74
CA LEU A 158 5.21 21.84 2.44
C LEU A 158 4.41 22.39 1.24
N PRO A 159 4.77 22.07 -0.03
CA PRO A 159 4.00 22.53 -1.14
C PRO A 159 2.62 21.89 -1.10
N LEU A 160 1.59 22.73 -1.08
CA LEU A 160 0.17 22.32 -1.00
C LEU A 160 -0.21 21.21 -1.99
N PRO A 161 0.25 21.24 -3.27
CA PRO A 161 -0.03 20.15 -4.20
C PRO A 161 0.45 18.77 -3.71
N GLY A 162 1.66 18.69 -3.15
CA GLY A 162 2.21 17.43 -2.62
C GLY A 162 1.41 16.89 -1.44
N LEU A 163 0.93 17.78 -0.56
CA LEU A 163 0.05 17.43 0.55
C LEU A 163 -1.30 16.90 0.05
N LEU A 164 -1.95 17.61 -0.88
CA LEU A 164 -3.23 17.20 -1.46
C LEU A 164 -3.13 15.85 -2.17
N PHE A 165 -2.10 15.63 -2.98
CA PHE A 165 -1.83 14.33 -3.60
C PHE A 165 -1.63 13.23 -2.56
N GLY A 166 -0.94 13.51 -1.45
CA GLY A 166 -0.73 12.55 -0.38
C GLY A 166 -2.01 12.14 0.33
N ILE A 167 -2.86 13.12 0.68
CA ILE A 167 -4.17 12.90 1.31
C ILE A 167 -5.09 12.13 0.36
N ALA A 168 -5.17 12.53 -0.90
CA ALA A 168 -5.96 11.85 -1.92
C ALA A 168 -5.50 10.38 -2.07
N ALA A 169 -4.20 10.12 -2.13
CA ALA A 169 -3.66 8.77 -2.20
C ALA A 169 -4.05 7.93 -0.98
N ALA A 170 -3.99 8.48 0.24
CA ALA A 170 -4.36 7.76 1.45
C ALA A 170 -5.86 7.44 1.49
N ALA A 171 -6.72 8.40 1.12
CA ALA A 171 -8.17 8.22 1.07
C ALA A 171 -8.58 7.20 -0.01
N LEU A 172 -8.06 7.35 -1.23
CA LEU A 172 -8.36 6.45 -2.36
C LEU A 172 -7.87 5.01 -2.09
N THR A 173 -6.71 4.85 -1.45
CA THR A 173 -6.22 3.52 -1.06
C THR A 173 -7.12 2.89 0.01
N GLY A 174 -7.56 3.66 1.01
CA GLY A 174 -8.49 3.19 2.04
C GLY A 174 -9.82 2.76 1.45
N LEU A 175 -10.40 3.57 0.55
CA LEU A 175 -11.64 3.23 -0.16
C LEU A 175 -11.47 1.99 -1.03
N ALA A 176 -10.36 1.89 -1.76
CA ALA A 176 -10.06 0.75 -2.61
C ALA A 176 -9.95 -0.57 -1.80
N PHE A 177 -9.39 -0.54 -0.59
CA PHE A 177 -9.36 -1.71 0.28
C PHE A 177 -10.76 -2.14 0.71
N ILE A 178 -11.63 -1.20 1.06
CA ILE A 178 -13.01 -1.49 1.46
C ILE A 178 -13.82 -2.07 0.30
N LEU A 179 -13.69 -1.51 -0.90
CA LEU A 179 -14.34 -2.05 -2.10
C LEU A 179 -13.84 -3.46 -2.44
N SER A 180 -12.53 -3.71 -2.33
CA SER A 180 -12.00 -5.06 -2.50
C SER A 180 -12.56 -6.03 -1.46
N LYS A 181 -12.61 -5.64 -0.19
CA LYS A 181 -13.18 -6.47 0.88
C LYS A 181 -14.65 -6.78 0.65
N LYS A 182 -15.42 -5.78 0.19
CA LYS A 182 -16.83 -5.93 -0.17
C LYS A 182 -17.04 -7.06 -1.17
N THR A 183 -16.21 -7.13 -2.23
CA THR A 183 -16.27 -8.22 -3.20
C THR A 183 -16.23 -9.59 -2.53
N PHE A 184 -15.22 -9.85 -1.70
CA PHE A 184 -15.04 -11.16 -1.05
C PHE A 184 -16.12 -11.49 -0.02
N ILE A 185 -16.81 -10.48 0.52
CA ILE A 185 -17.99 -10.69 1.37
C ILE A 185 -19.20 -11.08 0.52
N GLU A 186 -19.43 -10.41 -0.61
CA GLU A 186 -20.60 -10.63 -1.47
C GLU A 186 -20.50 -11.93 -2.28
N THR A 187 -19.30 -12.28 -2.78
CA THR A 187 -19.10 -13.43 -3.66
C THR A 187 -18.64 -14.71 -2.94
N GLY A 188 -18.55 -14.70 -1.59
CA GLY A 188 -18.20 -15.89 -0.83
C GLY A 188 -16.80 -16.45 -1.11
N ARG A 189 -15.88 -15.64 -1.67
CA ARG A 189 -14.49 -16.02 -2.03
C ARG A 189 -14.42 -17.06 -3.15
N GLU A 190 -15.21 -16.92 -4.18
CA GLU A 190 -15.16 -17.76 -5.38
C GLU A 190 -13.79 -17.70 -6.08
N ILE A 191 -13.06 -16.59 -5.91
CA ILE A 191 -11.70 -16.39 -6.43
C ILE A 191 -10.71 -16.14 -5.30
N SER A 192 -9.43 -16.43 -5.54
CA SER A 192 -8.37 -16.15 -4.57
C SER A 192 -8.08 -14.66 -4.43
N GLU A 193 -7.49 -14.25 -3.33
CA GLU A 193 -7.03 -12.88 -3.12
C GLU A 193 -5.90 -12.48 -4.12
N PHE A 194 -5.12 -13.45 -4.60
CA PHE A 194 -4.15 -13.23 -5.69
C PHE A 194 -4.86 -12.90 -6.99
N HIS A 195 -5.89 -13.67 -7.35
CA HIS A 195 -6.70 -13.42 -8.53
C HIS A 195 -7.42 -12.06 -8.43
N GLY A 196 -8.01 -11.75 -7.28
CA GLY A 196 -8.60 -10.44 -7.03
C GLY A 196 -7.60 -9.29 -7.18
N THR A 197 -6.35 -9.46 -6.75
CA THR A 197 -5.28 -8.48 -6.95
C THR A 197 -4.96 -8.31 -8.44
N TRP A 198 -4.93 -9.41 -9.21
CA TRP A 198 -4.69 -9.38 -10.65
C TRP A 198 -5.78 -8.59 -11.38
N ILE A 199 -7.06 -8.83 -11.10
CA ILE A 199 -8.20 -8.07 -11.67
C ILE A 199 -8.02 -6.57 -11.43
N ARG A 200 -7.69 -6.16 -10.21
CA ARG A 200 -7.46 -4.76 -9.84
C ARG A 200 -6.37 -4.12 -10.69
N ILE A 201 -5.27 -4.85 -10.94
CA ILE A 201 -4.14 -4.36 -11.74
C ILE A 201 -4.50 -4.27 -13.22
N VAL A 202 -5.20 -5.27 -13.77
CA VAL A 202 -5.65 -5.28 -15.17
C VAL A 202 -6.56 -4.09 -15.45
N VAL A 203 -7.61 -3.91 -14.65
CA VAL A 203 -8.57 -2.81 -14.85
C VAL A 203 -7.89 -1.45 -14.66
N ALA A 204 -7.00 -1.33 -13.67
CA ALA A 204 -6.21 -0.13 -13.46
C ALA A 204 -5.35 0.23 -14.68
N PHE A 205 -4.67 -0.75 -15.26
CA PHE A 205 -3.85 -0.56 -16.46
C PHE A 205 -4.69 -0.15 -17.67
N LEU A 206 -5.80 -0.85 -17.93
CA LEU A 206 -6.72 -0.52 -19.02
C LEU A 206 -7.27 0.91 -18.88
N THR A 207 -7.60 1.34 -17.67
CA THR A 207 -8.07 2.72 -17.39
C THR A 207 -7.01 3.75 -17.75
N ILE A 208 -5.74 3.52 -17.36
CA ILE A 208 -4.66 4.45 -17.70
C ILE A 208 -4.43 4.47 -19.22
N MET A 209 -4.44 3.33 -19.90
CA MET A 209 -4.30 3.25 -21.34
C MET A 209 -5.42 4.00 -22.07
N LEU A 210 -6.66 3.85 -21.61
CA LEU A 210 -7.80 4.60 -22.15
C LEU A 210 -7.61 6.12 -22.02
N VAL A 211 -7.21 6.58 -20.82
CA VAL A 211 -6.95 8.02 -20.57
C VAL A 211 -5.82 8.54 -21.45
N ASP A 212 -4.74 7.75 -21.63
CA ASP A 212 -3.61 8.14 -22.48
C ASP A 212 -3.98 8.20 -23.96
N THR A 213 -4.79 7.27 -24.43
CA THR A 213 -5.30 7.26 -25.81
C THR A 213 -6.15 8.51 -26.07
N VAL A 214 -7.08 8.84 -25.15
CA VAL A 214 -7.93 10.04 -25.26
C VAL A 214 -7.09 11.32 -25.23
N ARG A 215 -5.98 11.34 -24.49
CA ARG A 215 -5.08 12.50 -24.37
C ARG A 215 -3.98 12.54 -25.43
N ASN A 216 -3.93 11.60 -26.35
CA ASN A 216 -2.84 11.41 -27.34
C ASN A 216 -1.44 11.42 -26.70
N LYS A 217 -1.30 10.89 -25.48
CA LYS A 217 -0.04 10.81 -24.74
C LYS A 217 0.49 9.38 -24.77
N HIS A 218 1.06 8.97 -25.91
CA HIS A 218 1.75 7.71 -26.01
C HIS A 218 3.19 7.85 -25.53
N THR A 219 3.53 7.18 -24.42
CA THR A 219 4.89 7.17 -23.89
C THR A 219 5.47 5.75 -24.01
N ASP A 220 6.66 5.66 -24.59
CA ASP A 220 7.41 4.39 -24.71
C ASP A 220 7.95 3.92 -23.35
N PHE A 221 7.06 3.67 -22.39
CA PHE A 221 7.45 3.20 -21.06
C PHE A 221 8.16 1.83 -21.11
N ILE A 222 7.78 0.98 -22.06
CA ILE A 222 8.39 -0.34 -22.26
C ILE A 222 9.87 -0.18 -22.60
N LYS A 223 10.21 0.68 -23.57
CA LYS A 223 11.62 0.90 -23.98
C LYS A 223 12.48 1.42 -22.84
N GLN A 224 11.94 2.32 -21.99
CA GLN A 224 12.68 2.90 -20.87
C GLN A 224 13.14 1.87 -19.84
N PHE A 225 12.40 0.78 -19.67
CA PHE A 225 12.72 -0.25 -18.69
C PHE A 225 13.38 -1.48 -19.29
N PHE A 226 13.00 -1.84 -20.53
CA PHE A 226 13.54 -3.04 -21.19
C PHE A 226 14.99 -2.85 -21.61
N PHE A 227 15.34 -1.69 -22.15
CA PHE A 227 16.71 -1.40 -22.62
C PHE A 227 17.62 -0.77 -21.55
N ASN A 228 17.10 -0.44 -20.37
CA ASN A 228 17.92 0.06 -19.26
C ASN A 228 17.95 -0.95 -18.13
N LYS A 229 19.00 -1.77 -18.08
CA LYS A 229 19.17 -2.85 -17.10
C LYS A 229 18.99 -2.37 -15.66
N GLN A 230 19.51 -1.19 -15.30
CA GLN A 230 19.37 -0.65 -13.94
C GLN A 230 17.92 -0.32 -13.60
N LYS A 231 17.20 0.39 -14.48
CA LYS A 231 15.79 0.72 -14.27
C LYS A 231 14.91 -0.53 -14.29
N GLY A 232 15.17 -1.45 -15.18
CA GLY A 232 14.45 -2.73 -15.28
C GLY A 232 14.61 -3.59 -14.02
N THR A 233 15.84 -3.73 -13.51
CA THR A 233 16.07 -4.47 -12.25
C THR A 233 15.37 -3.81 -11.07
N LEU A 234 15.46 -2.47 -10.93
CA LEU A 234 14.76 -1.76 -9.86
C LEU A 234 13.24 -1.94 -9.98
N LEU A 235 12.69 -1.84 -11.18
CA LEU A 235 11.25 -2.05 -11.42
C LEU A 235 10.84 -3.48 -11.07
N PHE A 236 11.62 -4.49 -11.44
CA PHE A 236 11.34 -5.89 -11.08
C PHE A 236 11.19 -6.07 -9.57
N PHE A 237 12.11 -5.53 -8.77
CA PHE A 237 12.00 -5.59 -7.30
C PHE A 237 10.79 -4.83 -6.76
N VAL A 238 10.45 -3.66 -7.33
CA VAL A 238 9.24 -2.91 -6.96
C VAL A 238 7.98 -3.73 -7.26
N ILE A 239 7.93 -4.42 -8.40
CA ILE A 239 6.79 -5.25 -8.77
C ILE A 239 6.70 -6.48 -7.87
N LEU A 240 7.80 -7.22 -7.72
CA LEU A 240 7.81 -8.44 -6.92
C LEU A 240 7.39 -8.18 -5.47
N PHE A 241 8.03 -7.24 -4.80
CA PHE A 241 7.74 -6.93 -3.40
C PHE A 241 6.56 -5.96 -3.22
N GLY A 242 6.30 -5.08 -4.16
CA GLY A 242 5.20 -4.12 -4.07
C GLY A 242 3.87 -4.69 -4.54
N ALA A 243 3.80 -5.06 -5.82
CA ALA A 243 2.57 -5.47 -6.47
C ALA A 243 2.25 -6.95 -6.24
N VAL A 244 3.20 -7.86 -6.41
CA VAL A 244 2.91 -9.31 -6.32
C VAL A 244 2.74 -9.74 -4.87
N LEU A 245 3.77 -9.60 -4.05
CA LEU A 245 3.71 -10.03 -2.66
C LEU A 245 2.93 -9.05 -1.77
N GLY A 246 3.29 -7.76 -1.85
CA GLY A 246 2.73 -6.75 -0.96
C GLY A 246 1.22 -6.54 -1.14
N LEU A 247 0.73 -6.38 -2.37
CA LEU A 247 -0.70 -6.19 -2.60
C LEU A 247 -1.51 -7.47 -2.34
N SER A 248 -1.01 -8.63 -2.73
CA SER A 248 -1.72 -9.89 -2.50
C SER A 248 -1.84 -10.18 -1.00
N PHE A 249 -0.75 -10.04 -0.25
CA PHE A 249 -0.81 -10.17 1.21
C PHE A 249 -1.69 -9.10 1.86
N SER A 250 -1.69 -7.86 1.34
CA SER A 250 -2.58 -6.82 1.85
C SER A 250 -4.05 -7.18 1.64
N LEU A 251 -4.38 -7.80 0.50
CA LEU A 251 -5.73 -8.23 0.22
C LEU A 251 -6.15 -9.39 1.12
N ILE A 252 -5.27 -10.38 1.34
CA ILE A 252 -5.49 -11.46 2.32
C ILE A 252 -5.71 -10.87 3.73
N ALA A 253 -4.92 -9.89 4.15
CA ALA A 253 -5.07 -9.27 5.46
C ALA A 253 -6.43 -8.59 5.62
N ILE A 254 -6.82 -7.70 4.69
CA ILE A 254 -8.08 -6.93 4.81
C ILE A 254 -9.33 -7.79 4.69
N THR A 255 -9.26 -8.92 3.97
CA THR A 255 -10.40 -9.86 3.84
C THR A 255 -10.56 -10.74 5.06
N ARG A 256 -9.49 -11.01 5.81
CA ARG A 256 -9.48 -11.94 6.96
C ARG A 256 -9.47 -11.27 8.32
N MET A 257 -9.34 -9.93 8.37
CA MET A 257 -9.43 -9.15 9.62
C MET A 257 -10.09 -7.79 9.35
N ASN A 258 -10.29 -6.97 10.40
CA ASN A 258 -10.80 -5.61 10.23
C ASN A 258 -9.85 -4.81 9.31
N ALA A 259 -10.40 -4.19 8.27
CA ALA A 259 -9.59 -3.53 7.23
C ALA A 259 -8.76 -2.36 7.77
N ALA A 260 -9.33 -1.55 8.69
CA ALA A 260 -8.60 -0.46 9.31
C ALA A 260 -7.47 -0.96 10.21
N ALA A 261 -7.69 -2.08 10.95
CA ALA A 261 -6.65 -2.72 11.73
C ALA A 261 -5.51 -3.26 10.85
N ALA A 262 -5.82 -3.89 9.72
CA ALA A 262 -4.81 -4.31 8.74
C ALA A 262 -4.01 -3.11 8.24
N TYR A 263 -4.68 -2.03 7.85
CA TYR A 263 -3.99 -0.83 7.35
C TYR A 263 -3.16 -0.13 8.44
N THR A 264 -3.56 -0.22 9.73
CA THR A 264 -2.73 0.29 10.83
C THR A 264 -1.38 -0.43 10.88
N ILE A 265 -1.36 -1.75 10.67
CA ILE A 265 -0.11 -2.52 10.56
C ILE A 265 0.69 -2.08 9.33
N PHE A 266 0.05 -1.89 8.18
CA PHE A 266 0.75 -1.40 6.97
C PHE A 266 1.35 -0.01 7.18
N SER A 267 0.70 0.85 7.96
CA SER A 267 1.19 2.21 8.25
C SER A 267 2.42 2.25 9.16
N MET A 268 2.85 1.12 9.74
CA MET A 268 4.12 1.00 10.44
C MET A 268 5.36 1.03 9.53
N LEU A 269 5.18 1.20 8.24
CA LEU A 269 6.25 1.26 7.26
C LEU A 269 7.40 2.22 7.64
N PRO A 270 7.17 3.44 8.20
CA PRO A 270 8.26 4.29 8.68
C PRO A 270 9.09 3.65 9.80
N VAL A 271 8.43 2.91 10.70
CA VAL A 271 9.12 2.19 11.78
C VAL A 271 10.01 1.09 11.21
N SER A 272 9.50 0.30 10.27
CA SER A 272 10.27 -0.76 9.62
C SER A 272 11.45 -0.22 8.81
N VAL A 273 11.28 0.93 8.14
CA VAL A 273 12.37 1.62 7.42
C VAL A 273 13.48 2.05 8.40
N ILE A 274 13.14 2.56 9.58
CA ILE A 274 14.13 2.92 10.60
C ILE A 274 14.87 1.68 11.10
N LEU A 275 14.14 0.61 11.43
CA LEU A 275 14.76 -0.65 11.90
C LEU A 275 15.75 -1.20 10.87
N VAL A 276 15.36 -1.24 9.59
CA VAL A 276 16.27 -1.65 8.51
C VAL A 276 17.48 -0.71 8.40
N SER A 277 17.27 0.60 8.56
CA SER A 277 18.37 1.57 8.51
C SER A 277 19.38 1.37 9.63
N VAL A 278 18.95 0.99 10.83
CA VAL A 278 19.82 0.64 11.96
C VAL A 278 20.58 -0.65 11.70
N ILE A 279 19.88 -1.70 11.28
CA ILE A 279 20.44 -3.05 11.12
C ILE A 279 21.40 -3.09 9.92
N VAL A 280 20.98 -2.59 8.76
CA VAL A 280 21.73 -2.70 7.50
C VAL A 280 22.78 -1.61 7.37
N TYR A 281 22.40 -0.35 7.66
CA TYR A 281 23.28 0.80 7.47
C TYR A 281 24.00 1.23 8.74
N LYS A 282 23.79 0.53 9.88
CA LYS A 282 24.37 0.83 11.21
C LYS A 282 24.21 2.30 11.62
N LYS A 283 23.12 2.94 11.18
CA LYS A 283 22.82 4.33 11.54
C LYS A 283 22.50 4.43 13.03
N LYS A 284 23.10 5.41 13.69
CA LYS A 284 22.72 5.77 15.06
C LYS A 284 21.40 6.52 15.02
N ILE A 285 20.44 6.09 15.80
CA ILE A 285 19.15 6.77 15.97
C ILE A 285 19.02 7.32 17.38
N SER A 286 18.25 8.40 17.56
CA SER A 286 18.05 9.02 18.86
C SER A 286 17.23 8.12 19.79
N LEU A 287 17.39 8.32 21.10
CA LEU A 287 16.56 7.66 22.11
C LEU A 287 15.06 7.93 21.88
N GLN A 288 14.71 9.15 21.44
CA GLN A 288 13.34 9.52 21.09
C GLN A 288 12.77 8.66 19.96
N SER A 289 13.57 8.40 18.90
CA SER A 289 13.14 7.53 17.78
C SER A 289 12.91 6.10 18.23
N TRP A 290 13.74 5.58 19.14
CA TRP A 290 13.55 4.26 19.76
C TRP A 290 12.24 4.23 20.56
N LEU A 291 12.01 5.21 21.42
CA LEU A 291 10.82 5.29 22.27
C LEU A 291 9.53 5.31 21.42
N TYR A 292 9.48 6.17 20.39
CA TYR A 292 8.32 6.28 19.52
C TYR A 292 8.11 5.02 18.67
N SER A 293 9.17 4.35 18.24
CA SER A 293 9.08 3.06 17.55
C SER A 293 8.48 1.97 18.46
N ILE A 294 8.93 1.91 19.73
CA ILE A 294 8.39 0.97 20.72
C ILE A 294 6.91 1.27 21.00
N LEU A 295 6.54 2.54 21.15
CA LEU A 295 5.15 2.94 21.34
C LEU A 295 4.25 2.55 20.14
N ALA A 296 4.75 2.72 18.91
CA ALA A 296 4.02 2.30 17.73
C ALA A 296 3.82 0.78 17.69
N ILE A 297 4.86 0.00 18.04
CA ILE A 297 4.77 -1.47 18.14
C ILE A 297 3.79 -1.86 19.24
N ALA A 298 3.84 -1.21 20.40
CA ALA A 298 2.91 -1.46 21.50
C ALA A 298 1.45 -1.18 21.09
N GLY A 299 1.20 -0.09 20.36
CA GLY A 299 -0.12 0.22 19.80
C GLY A 299 -0.62 -0.88 18.88
N VAL A 300 0.21 -1.40 17.99
CA VAL A 300 -0.15 -2.55 17.14
C VAL A 300 -0.40 -3.81 17.97
N MET A 301 0.40 -4.08 18.99
CA MET A 301 0.17 -5.24 19.88
C MET A 301 -1.20 -5.13 20.56
N VAL A 302 -1.55 -3.96 21.14
CA VAL A 302 -2.88 -3.71 21.73
C VAL A 302 -3.98 -3.91 20.69
N LEU A 303 -3.77 -3.44 19.46
CA LEU A 303 -4.72 -3.61 18.36
C LEU A 303 -4.96 -5.10 18.01
N VAL A 304 -3.90 -5.90 18.01
CA VAL A 304 -3.97 -7.36 17.74
C VAL A 304 -4.73 -8.07 18.86
N TRP A 305 -4.48 -7.72 20.11
CA TRP A 305 -5.04 -8.36 21.29
C TRP A 305 -6.33 -7.68 21.81
N ARG A 306 -6.87 -6.69 21.12
CA ARG A 306 -8.02 -5.87 21.54
C ARG A 306 -9.22 -6.69 21.98
N ASP A 307 -9.55 -7.77 21.26
CA ASP A 307 -10.71 -8.60 21.57
C ASP A 307 -10.49 -9.46 22.81
N VAL A 308 -9.24 -9.76 23.15
CA VAL A 308 -8.85 -10.42 24.40
C VAL A 308 -8.88 -9.43 25.55
N ILE A 309 -8.29 -8.24 25.34
CA ILE A 309 -8.25 -7.16 26.35
C ILE A 309 -9.65 -6.79 26.83
N ILE A 310 -10.62 -6.63 25.91
CA ILE A 310 -12.00 -6.28 26.27
C ILE A 310 -12.70 -7.35 27.14
N ARG A 311 -12.29 -8.63 27.00
CA ARG A 311 -12.87 -9.71 27.82
C ARG A 311 -12.46 -9.65 29.29
N PHE A 312 -11.43 -8.88 29.61
CA PHE A 312 -10.94 -8.67 30.97
C PHE A 312 -11.52 -7.42 31.64
N PHE A 313 -12.24 -6.59 30.87
CA PHE A 313 -12.97 -5.43 31.35
C PHE A 313 -14.48 -5.57 31.12
#